data_fc66528a3c6221ae175775e444725ce4
#
_entry.id   fc66528a3c6221ae175775e444725ce4
#
_cell.length_a   1.000
_cell.length_b   1.000
_cell.length_c   1.000
_cell.angle_alpha   90.00
_cell.angle_beta   90.00
_cell.angle_gamma   90.00
#
_symmetry.space_group_name_H-M   'P 1'
#
loop_
_entity.id
_entity.type
_entity.pdbx_description
1 polymer ?
#
loop_
_entity_poly.entity_id
_entity_poly.type
_entity_poly.pdbx_seq_one_letter_code
_entity_poly.pdbx_strand_id
1 'polypeptide(L)'
;MRILISDYHAGCQLWQAYALKALNNDITIDSYSGHSFIIDDILKQDITIETKNITNVQNIKPIVSYNDIKSISIFDTLIVSFPPKFIDLYKNIHLRFPKILNVGHRLHIHTLNDPYFIENLINQVKNNEVILCSMSKYDTEYIKHYTNITPFELYVTCFHIPNTIKYNPIRNEILLSPVHVSNIAPFTSVYDMNSQSKKQGYNYIFSTIKSIYQNYKYEDLVNHRATVLFPYSVFSISMIEIYEMNIPMFVPSKRLLLETGIMNDVSIYPCYGSYDDMKNMDIPHADSPHKFSPNSINKEDLNYWLDFTYFNTKENVIYWDSPEDLFSKLNSTNFDKVSEKMKNENELHRTKQLINWKNLLERFN
;
A
#
# COMPACT_ATOMS: atom_id res chain seq x y z
N MET A 1 -17.42 16.21 12.41
CA MET A 1 -16.10 16.63 11.84
C MET A 1 -16.14 16.41 10.34
N ARG A 2 -15.67 17.39 9.56
CA ARG A 2 -15.63 17.31 8.09
C ARG A 2 -14.20 17.15 7.61
N ILE A 3 -13.90 16.07 6.90
CA ILE A 3 -12.55 15.69 6.45
C ILE A 3 -12.50 15.64 4.92
N LEU A 4 -11.50 16.27 4.34
CA LEU A 4 -11.17 16.12 2.92
C LEU A 4 -10.09 15.05 2.77
N ILE A 5 -10.29 14.05 1.91
CA ILE A 5 -9.22 13.14 1.48
C ILE A 5 -8.79 13.55 0.07
N SER A 6 -7.53 13.94 -0.07
CA SER A 6 -6.95 14.32 -1.36
C SER A 6 -5.84 13.36 -1.74
N ASP A 7 -6.10 12.55 -2.74
CA ASP A 7 -5.17 11.50 -3.16
C ASP A 7 -5.24 11.27 -4.67
N TYR A 8 -4.13 10.90 -5.28
CA TYR A 8 -4.14 10.50 -6.68
C TYR A 8 -4.70 9.09 -6.88
N HIS A 9 -4.41 8.17 -5.94
CA HIS A 9 -4.74 6.75 -6.07
C HIS A 9 -6.02 6.39 -5.33
N ALA A 10 -7.04 5.91 -6.07
CA ALA A 10 -8.34 5.56 -5.51
C ALA A 10 -8.27 4.57 -4.34
N GLY A 11 -7.40 3.55 -4.43
CA GLY A 11 -7.23 2.59 -3.34
C GLY A 11 -6.76 3.23 -2.04
N CYS A 12 -5.90 4.25 -2.10
CA CYS A 12 -5.44 4.97 -0.92
C CYS A 12 -6.58 5.76 -0.26
N GLN A 13 -7.49 6.31 -1.05
CA GLN A 13 -8.67 7.01 -0.53
C GLN A 13 -9.67 6.05 0.12
N LEU A 14 -9.92 4.95 -0.58
CA LEU A 14 -10.98 4.00 -0.22
C LEU A 14 -10.78 3.46 1.20
N TRP A 15 -9.63 2.88 1.49
CA TRP A 15 -9.41 2.29 2.81
C TRP A 15 -9.45 3.31 3.95
N GLN A 16 -8.94 4.54 3.73
CA GLN A 16 -8.98 5.62 4.73
C GLN A 16 -10.41 6.09 5.00
N ALA A 17 -11.19 6.28 3.95
CA ALA A 17 -12.59 6.67 4.07
C ALA A 17 -13.39 5.62 4.86
N TYR A 18 -13.19 4.34 4.57
CA TYR A 18 -13.87 3.28 5.30
C TYR A 18 -13.37 3.09 6.74
N ALA A 19 -12.08 3.33 7.01
CA ALA A 19 -11.56 3.35 8.37
C ALA A 19 -12.23 4.46 9.21
N LEU A 20 -12.35 5.66 8.66
CA LEU A 20 -13.03 6.78 9.31
C LEU A 20 -14.52 6.52 9.54
N LYS A 21 -15.21 5.95 8.56
CA LYS A 21 -16.62 5.52 8.72
C LYS A 21 -16.80 4.48 9.81
N ALA A 22 -15.89 3.50 9.89
CA ALA A 22 -15.94 2.47 10.92
C ALA A 22 -15.77 3.01 12.34
N LEU A 23 -15.16 4.20 12.47
CA LEU A 23 -15.00 4.86 13.77
C LEU A 23 -16.27 5.61 14.21
N ASN A 24 -16.83 6.40 13.31
CA ASN A 24 -17.96 7.29 13.67
C ASN A 24 -18.74 7.74 12.42
N ASN A 25 -20.04 7.53 12.43
CA ASN A 25 -20.95 7.98 11.37
C ASN A 25 -21.12 9.51 11.28
N ASP A 26 -20.69 10.26 12.31
CA ASP A 26 -20.78 11.74 12.32
C ASP A 26 -19.59 12.40 11.58
N ILE A 27 -18.72 11.62 10.98
CA ILE A 27 -17.62 12.13 10.13
C ILE A 27 -18.13 12.26 8.71
N THR A 28 -18.16 13.48 8.19
CA THR A 28 -18.41 13.76 6.78
C THR A 28 -17.10 13.70 6.02
N ILE A 29 -17.07 12.94 4.95
CA ILE A 29 -15.86 12.72 4.13
C ILE A 29 -16.16 13.17 2.72
N ASP A 30 -15.35 14.12 2.21
CA ASP A 30 -15.31 14.48 0.80
C ASP A 30 -13.96 14.00 0.24
N SER A 31 -13.91 13.65 -1.03
CA SER A 31 -12.70 13.09 -1.65
C SER A 31 -12.39 13.71 -3.00
N TYR A 32 -11.11 14.03 -3.23
CA TYR A 32 -10.57 14.44 -4.52
C TYR A 32 -9.62 13.36 -5.03
N SER A 33 -9.86 12.82 -6.22
CA SER A 33 -9.05 11.73 -6.78
C SER A 33 -8.60 12.00 -8.20
N GLY A 34 -7.39 11.52 -8.53
CA GLY A 34 -6.92 11.41 -9.91
C GLY A 34 -7.53 10.23 -10.68
N HIS A 35 -8.07 9.23 -9.99
CA HIS A 35 -8.70 8.02 -10.57
C HIS A 35 -10.19 7.93 -10.23
N SER A 36 -10.95 8.96 -10.59
CA SER A 36 -12.38 9.07 -10.28
C SER A 36 -13.23 7.89 -10.74
N PHE A 37 -12.86 7.30 -11.89
CA PHE A 37 -13.62 6.19 -12.48
C PHE A 37 -13.65 4.91 -11.64
N ILE A 38 -12.63 4.66 -10.80
CA ILE A 38 -12.60 3.49 -9.91
C ILE A 38 -13.49 3.73 -8.68
N ILE A 39 -13.57 4.99 -8.25
CA ILE A 39 -14.32 5.38 -7.06
C ILE A 39 -15.83 5.39 -7.34
N ASP A 40 -16.20 5.75 -8.56
CA ASP A 40 -17.58 5.91 -8.96
C ASP A 40 -18.44 4.65 -8.76
N ASP A 41 -17.90 3.46 -8.97
CA ASP A 41 -18.66 2.22 -8.85
C ASP A 41 -18.77 1.71 -7.40
N ILE A 42 -17.79 2.02 -6.55
CA ILE A 42 -17.69 1.48 -5.19
C ILE A 42 -18.27 2.44 -4.15
N LEU A 43 -18.10 3.75 -4.35
CA LEU A 43 -18.44 4.77 -3.35
C LEU A 43 -19.74 5.53 -3.61
N LYS A 44 -20.35 5.37 -4.80
CA LYS A 44 -21.60 6.09 -5.18
C LYS A 44 -22.76 5.90 -4.22
N GLN A 45 -22.72 4.89 -3.36
CA GLN A 45 -23.86 4.61 -2.47
C GLN A 45 -23.79 5.38 -1.13
N ASP A 46 -22.61 5.83 -0.67
CA ASP A 46 -22.45 6.30 0.70
C ASP A 46 -21.50 7.49 0.95
N ILE A 47 -20.77 7.98 -0.04
CA ILE A 47 -19.81 9.09 0.13
C ILE A 47 -19.99 10.09 -1.01
N THR A 48 -20.19 11.36 -0.67
CA THR A 48 -20.21 12.43 -1.67
C THR A 48 -18.79 12.68 -2.17
N ILE A 49 -18.53 12.34 -3.45
CA ILE A 49 -17.22 12.55 -4.08
C ILE A 49 -17.37 13.60 -5.15
N GLU A 50 -16.77 14.76 -4.94
CA GLU A 50 -16.51 15.71 -6.01
C GLU A 50 -15.17 15.36 -6.65
N THR A 51 -15.22 14.85 -7.87
CA THR A 51 -14.00 14.54 -8.64
C THR A 51 -13.49 15.77 -9.35
N LYS A 52 -12.49 16.43 -8.78
CA LYS A 52 -11.67 17.38 -9.54
C LYS A 52 -10.51 16.60 -10.15
N ASN A 53 -10.46 16.57 -11.49
CA ASN A 53 -9.38 15.91 -12.23
C ASN A 53 -8.03 16.56 -11.92
N ILE A 54 -7.20 15.86 -11.16
CA ILE A 54 -5.77 16.19 -11.03
C ILE A 54 -5.07 15.49 -12.21
N THR A 55 -5.02 16.14 -13.37
CA THR A 55 -4.61 15.50 -14.62
C THR A 55 -3.10 15.42 -14.84
N ASN A 56 -2.28 16.05 -14.00
CA ASN A 56 -0.82 16.00 -14.19
C ASN A 56 -0.06 16.04 -12.85
N VAL A 57 0.45 14.90 -12.44
CA VAL A 57 1.21 14.73 -11.20
C VAL A 57 2.59 15.43 -11.27
N GLN A 58 3.18 15.56 -12.47
CA GLN A 58 4.50 16.18 -12.64
C GLN A 58 4.46 17.70 -12.52
N ASN A 59 3.32 18.32 -12.73
CA ASN A 59 3.13 19.76 -12.65
C ASN A 59 2.18 20.15 -11.50
N ILE A 60 2.41 19.64 -10.32
CA ILE A 60 1.64 19.97 -9.13
C ILE A 60 1.86 21.47 -8.82
N LYS A 61 0.83 22.26 -9.09
CA LYS A 61 0.81 23.69 -8.71
C LYS A 61 -0.03 23.82 -7.44
N PRO A 62 0.40 24.65 -6.49
CA PRO A 62 -0.42 24.98 -5.32
C PRO A 62 -1.80 25.49 -5.76
N ILE A 63 -2.82 25.19 -4.96
CA ILE A 63 -4.14 25.79 -5.13
C ILE A 63 -3.99 27.30 -4.97
N VAL A 64 -4.28 28.05 -6.01
CA VAL A 64 -3.97 29.48 -6.10
C VAL A 64 -5.25 30.34 -6.19
N SER A 65 -6.40 29.73 -6.51
CA SER A 65 -7.63 30.51 -6.64
C SER A 65 -8.32 30.73 -5.29
N TYR A 66 -8.87 31.93 -5.09
CA TYR A 66 -9.67 32.26 -3.90
C TYR A 66 -10.86 31.31 -3.72
N ASN A 67 -11.48 30.87 -4.81
CA ASN A 67 -12.62 29.96 -4.76
C ASN A 67 -12.19 28.55 -4.29
N ASP A 68 -11.02 28.08 -4.68
CA ASP A 68 -10.49 26.79 -4.22
C ASP A 68 -10.16 26.83 -2.73
N ILE A 69 -9.50 27.91 -2.26
CA ILE A 69 -9.21 28.13 -0.84
C ILE A 69 -10.50 28.17 -0.02
N LYS A 70 -11.51 28.91 -0.49
CA LYS A 70 -12.81 29.04 0.18
C LYS A 70 -13.54 27.70 0.23
N SER A 71 -13.47 26.90 -0.84
CA SER A 71 -14.10 25.57 -0.87
C SER A 71 -13.44 24.58 0.09
N ILE A 72 -12.13 24.71 0.32
CA ILE A 72 -11.36 23.80 1.22
C ILE A 72 -11.46 24.27 2.67
N SER A 73 -11.60 25.55 2.95
CA SER A 73 -11.69 26.08 4.32
C SER A 73 -12.94 25.64 5.10
N ILE A 74 -13.91 24.99 4.43
CA ILE A 74 -15.07 24.38 5.09
C ILE A 74 -14.75 23.06 5.79
N PHE A 75 -13.58 22.46 5.52
CA PHE A 75 -13.15 21.23 6.17
C PHE A 75 -12.41 21.52 7.47
N ASP A 76 -12.56 20.64 8.44
CA ASP A 76 -11.84 20.73 9.70
C ASP A 76 -10.37 20.32 9.54
N THR A 77 -10.12 19.31 8.71
CA THR A 77 -8.77 18.83 8.36
C THR A 77 -8.77 18.18 6.97
N LEU A 78 -7.58 17.86 6.46
CA LEU A 78 -7.44 17.10 5.24
C LEU A 78 -6.42 15.95 5.42
N ILE A 79 -6.59 14.90 4.65
CA ILE A 79 -5.68 13.76 4.55
C ILE A 79 -5.10 13.73 3.14
N VAL A 80 -3.79 13.68 3.05
CA VAL A 80 -3.03 13.45 1.81
C VAL A 80 -2.23 12.16 1.97
N SER A 81 -2.13 11.36 0.91
CA SER A 81 -1.37 10.12 0.99
C SER A 81 -0.41 9.94 -0.18
N PHE A 82 -0.93 9.76 -1.38
CA PHE A 82 -0.14 9.44 -2.55
C PHE A 82 -0.44 10.38 -3.72
N PRO A 83 0.58 11.04 -4.26
CA PRO A 83 1.95 11.12 -3.75
C PRO A 83 2.07 12.10 -2.56
N PRO A 84 3.03 11.90 -1.65
CA PRO A 84 3.23 12.76 -0.48
C PRO A 84 3.39 14.25 -0.84
N LYS A 85 3.94 14.53 -2.01
CA LYS A 85 4.11 15.89 -2.55
C LYS A 85 2.80 16.68 -2.67
N PHE A 86 1.65 16.02 -2.70
CA PHE A 86 0.34 16.71 -2.74
C PHE A 86 0.07 17.57 -1.51
N ILE A 87 0.77 17.35 -0.39
CA ILE A 87 0.65 18.21 0.79
C ILE A 87 0.96 19.67 0.48
N ASP A 88 1.85 19.93 -0.49
CA ASP A 88 2.24 21.27 -0.92
C ASP A 88 1.13 22.03 -1.65
N LEU A 89 0.15 21.33 -2.23
CA LEU A 89 -1.04 21.97 -2.81
C LEU A 89 -1.79 22.79 -1.75
N TYR A 90 -1.67 22.36 -0.51
CA TYR A 90 -2.44 22.85 0.63
C TYR A 90 -1.59 23.65 1.64
N LYS A 91 -0.31 23.94 1.33
CA LYS A 91 0.60 24.60 2.29
C LYS A 91 0.10 25.93 2.84
N ASN A 92 -0.60 26.70 2.01
CA ASN A 92 -1.12 28.03 2.36
C ASN A 92 -2.56 28.01 2.90
N ILE A 93 -3.13 26.80 3.12
CA ILE A 93 -4.50 26.65 3.61
C ILE A 93 -4.44 26.39 5.10
N HIS A 94 -5.08 27.25 5.86
CA HIS A 94 -5.26 27.12 7.30
C HIS A 94 -6.59 26.41 7.57
N LEU A 95 -6.50 25.24 8.22
CA LEU A 95 -7.63 24.45 8.65
C LEU A 95 -7.73 24.54 10.18
N ARG A 96 -8.86 24.12 10.72
CA ARG A 96 -9.07 24.07 12.17
C ARG A 96 -8.08 23.16 12.88
N PHE A 97 -7.71 22.03 12.23
CA PHE A 97 -6.78 21.05 12.75
C PHE A 97 -5.58 20.88 11.79
N PRO A 98 -4.45 20.33 12.26
CA PRO A 98 -3.32 20.01 11.41
C PRO A 98 -3.73 19.10 10.26
N LYS A 99 -3.07 19.26 9.11
CA LYS A 99 -3.20 18.36 7.97
C LYS A 99 -2.58 17.01 8.31
N ILE A 100 -3.11 15.93 7.76
CA ILE A 100 -2.58 14.57 7.93
C ILE A 100 -1.87 14.18 6.64
N LEU A 101 -0.57 13.87 6.71
CA LEU A 101 0.18 13.24 5.64
C LEU A 101 0.39 11.77 5.98
N ASN A 102 -0.40 10.89 5.36
CA ASN A 102 -0.31 9.45 5.56
C ASN A 102 0.50 8.81 4.44
N VAL A 103 1.79 8.67 4.62
CA VAL A 103 2.76 8.26 3.60
C VAL A 103 2.61 6.79 3.25
N GLY A 104 2.41 6.52 1.97
CA GLY A 104 2.54 5.21 1.36
C GLY A 104 3.47 5.25 0.15
N HIS A 105 4.18 4.17 -0.12
CA HIS A 105 5.12 4.03 -1.23
C HIS A 105 6.30 5.02 -1.21
N ARG A 106 6.85 5.31 -0.04
CA ARG A 106 8.01 6.18 0.17
C ARG A 106 7.73 7.69 0.09
N LEU A 107 8.43 8.40 0.93
CA LEU A 107 8.29 9.85 1.08
C LEU A 107 8.78 10.65 -0.15
N HIS A 108 9.78 10.11 -0.88
CA HIS A 108 10.43 10.81 -2.00
C HIS A 108 9.68 10.74 -3.33
N ILE A 109 8.54 10.07 -3.37
CA ILE A 109 7.77 9.94 -4.61
C ILE A 109 7.32 11.33 -5.12
N HIS A 110 7.66 11.61 -6.39
CA HIS A 110 7.39 12.89 -7.05
C HIS A 110 8.04 14.13 -6.40
N THR A 111 9.09 13.94 -5.61
CA THR A 111 9.83 15.05 -4.98
C THR A 111 11.18 15.33 -5.63
N LEU A 112 11.54 14.62 -6.70
CA LEU A 112 12.85 14.68 -7.35
C LEU A 112 13.30 16.09 -7.76
N ASN A 113 12.35 16.97 -8.05
CA ASN A 113 12.63 18.37 -8.42
C ASN A 113 12.51 19.35 -7.24
N ASP A 114 12.42 18.83 -6.02
CA ASP A 114 12.32 19.68 -4.82
C ASP A 114 13.25 19.18 -3.71
N PRO A 115 14.51 19.59 -3.73
CA PRO A 115 15.49 19.16 -2.74
C PRO A 115 15.16 19.61 -1.30
N TYR A 116 14.27 20.59 -1.15
CA TYR A 116 13.86 21.11 0.15
C TYR A 116 12.59 20.48 0.70
N PHE A 117 11.98 19.54 -0.02
CA PHE A 117 10.70 18.94 0.40
C PHE A 117 10.78 18.33 1.79
N ILE A 118 11.81 17.51 2.06
CA ILE A 118 11.98 16.83 3.36
C ILE A 118 12.20 17.85 4.48
N GLU A 119 13.05 18.82 4.28
CA GLU A 119 13.32 19.88 5.27
C GLU A 119 12.04 20.69 5.57
N ASN A 120 11.32 21.08 4.54
CA ASN A 120 10.04 21.80 4.67
C ASN A 120 8.99 20.95 5.43
N LEU A 121 8.91 19.66 5.14
CA LEU A 121 8.01 18.75 5.83
C LEU A 121 8.37 18.62 7.32
N ILE A 122 9.66 18.45 7.65
CA ILE A 122 10.14 18.43 9.03
C ILE A 122 9.71 19.69 9.77
N ASN A 123 9.86 20.86 9.14
CA ASN A 123 9.46 22.14 9.73
C ASN A 123 7.95 22.22 9.95
N GLN A 124 7.13 21.78 8.98
CA GLN A 124 5.66 21.74 9.12
C GLN A 124 5.23 20.81 10.27
N VAL A 125 5.89 19.66 10.43
CA VAL A 125 5.61 18.75 11.56
C VAL A 125 6.00 19.38 12.91
N LYS A 126 7.18 20.01 12.99
CA LYS A 126 7.62 20.71 14.20
C LYS A 126 6.71 21.86 14.59
N ASN A 127 6.14 22.56 13.61
CA ASN A 127 5.20 23.65 13.81
C ASN A 127 3.75 23.17 14.08
N ASN A 128 3.54 21.87 14.13
CA ASN A 128 2.20 21.26 14.28
C ASN A 128 1.21 21.64 13.16
N GLU A 129 1.71 21.90 11.96
CA GLU A 129 0.90 22.16 10.76
C GLU A 129 0.51 20.86 10.04
N VAL A 130 1.34 19.83 10.19
CA VAL A 130 1.17 18.49 9.60
C VAL A 130 1.42 17.41 10.64
N ILE A 131 0.51 16.43 10.70
CA ILE A 131 0.75 15.17 11.41
C ILE A 131 1.23 14.14 10.40
N LEU A 132 2.42 13.61 10.62
CA LEU A 132 3.03 12.63 9.76
C LEU A 132 2.62 11.22 10.17
N CYS A 133 2.04 10.47 9.23
CA CYS A 133 1.59 9.10 9.42
C CYS A 133 2.23 8.18 8.37
N SER A 134 2.13 6.88 8.56
CA SER A 134 2.67 5.86 7.66
C SER A 134 1.66 4.75 7.37
N MET A 135 1.60 4.30 6.11
CA MET A 135 0.68 3.26 5.65
C MET A 135 1.20 1.83 5.87
N SER A 136 2.50 1.67 6.09
CA SER A 136 3.13 0.36 6.29
C SER A 136 4.33 0.45 7.24
N LYS A 137 4.79 -0.71 7.69
CA LYS A 137 6.04 -0.78 8.49
C LYS A 137 7.24 -0.26 7.70
N TYR A 138 7.30 -0.56 6.40
CA TYR A 138 8.35 -0.05 5.53
C TYR A 138 8.35 1.48 5.49
N ASP A 139 7.18 2.10 5.31
CA ASP A 139 7.06 3.57 5.28
C ASP A 139 7.40 4.20 6.63
N THR A 140 7.06 3.53 7.75
CA THR A 140 7.46 3.98 9.09
C THR A 140 8.98 4.10 9.19
N GLU A 141 9.69 3.06 8.82
CA GLU A 141 11.16 3.04 8.93
C GLU A 141 11.81 3.96 7.87
N TYR A 142 11.21 4.04 6.67
CA TYR A 142 11.63 4.97 5.64
C TYR A 142 11.54 6.45 6.10
N ILE A 143 10.44 6.83 6.71
CA ILE A 143 10.26 8.17 7.28
C ILE A 143 11.30 8.44 8.35
N LYS A 144 11.52 7.52 9.29
CA LYS A 144 12.55 7.66 10.32
C LYS A 144 13.94 7.86 9.72
N HIS A 145 14.26 7.14 8.65
CA HIS A 145 15.56 7.23 7.99
C HIS A 145 15.85 8.64 7.47
N TYR A 146 14.87 9.30 6.86
CA TYR A 146 15.08 10.61 6.23
C TYR A 146 14.70 11.80 7.09
N THR A 147 13.90 11.62 8.12
CA THR A 147 13.39 12.75 8.92
C THR A 147 13.73 12.67 10.40
N ASN A 148 14.17 11.53 10.89
CA ASN A 148 14.28 11.19 12.33
C ASN A 148 12.96 11.40 13.11
N ILE A 149 11.81 11.45 12.42
CA ILE A 149 10.49 11.56 13.03
C ILE A 149 9.88 10.16 13.10
N THR A 150 9.33 9.78 14.24
CA THR A 150 8.48 8.60 14.35
C THR A 150 7.06 8.97 13.93
N PRO A 151 6.58 8.47 12.77
CA PRO A 151 5.24 8.78 12.30
C PRO A 151 4.18 8.04 13.11
N PHE A 152 2.94 8.49 12.98
CA PHE A 152 1.79 7.78 13.50
C PHE A 152 1.49 6.55 12.61
N GLU A 153 1.38 5.36 13.18
CA GLU A 153 1.19 4.11 12.42
C GLU A 153 -0.27 3.91 12.02
N LEU A 154 -0.66 4.42 10.85
CA LEU A 154 -1.95 4.16 10.23
C LEU A 154 -1.79 3.17 9.08
N TYR A 155 -1.56 1.91 9.42
CA TYR A 155 -1.32 0.88 8.41
C TYR A 155 -2.58 0.53 7.64
N VAL A 156 -2.41 0.29 6.35
CA VAL A 156 -3.53 -0.05 5.47
C VAL A 156 -4.30 -1.24 6.02
N THR A 157 -5.61 -1.07 6.03
CA THR A 157 -6.58 -2.05 6.49
C THR A 157 -7.82 -1.94 5.60
N CYS A 158 -8.20 -3.04 4.97
CA CYS A 158 -9.23 -3.03 3.94
C CYS A 158 -10.64 -3.07 4.55
N PHE A 159 -11.04 -2.05 5.31
CA PHE A 159 -12.39 -1.94 5.87
C PHE A 159 -13.50 -1.89 4.81
N HIS A 160 -13.15 -1.60 3.57
CA HIS A 160 -14.05 -1.61 2.42
C HIS A 160 -14.39 -3.04 1.94
N ILE A 161 -13.65 -4.07 2.36
CA ILE A 161 -14.00 -5.45 2.07
C ILE A 161 -15.14 -5.88 3.02
N PRO A 162 -16.34 -6.21 2.48
CA PRO A 162 -17.46 -6.60 3.32
C PRO A 162 -17.17 -7.84 4.17
N ASN A 163 -17.66 -7.86 5.39
CA ASN A 163 -17.52 -9.03 6.29
C ASN A 163 -18.23 -10.30 5.79
N THR A 164 -19.07 -10.18 4.77
CA THR A 164 -19.71 -11.31 4.08
C THR A 164 -18.76 -12.06 3.16
N ILE A 165 -17.66 -11.41 2.74
CA ILE A 165 -16.61 -12.03 1.94
C ILE A 165 -15.82 -12.98 2.84
N LYS A 166 -15.88 -14.28 2.52
CA LYS A 166 -15.21 -15.32 3.28
C LYS A 166 -14.49 -16.26 2.36
N TYR A 167 -13.28 -16.63 2.72
CA TYR A 167 -12.53 -17.68 2.03
C TYR A 167 -13.39 -18.95 1.94
N ASN A 168 -13.62 -19.41 0.73
CA ASN A 168 -14.43 -20.60 0.42
C ASN A 168 -13.94 -21.26 -0.88
N PRO A 169 -12.83 -21.99 -0.84
CA PRO A 169 -12.16 -22.51 -2.03
C PRO A 169 -12.98 -23.61 -2.72
N ILE A 170 -13.69 -23.24 -3.79
CA ILE A 170 -14.39 -24.17 -4.67
C ILE A 170 -13.62 -24.44 -5.98
N ARG A 171 -12.58 -23.65 -6.24
CA ARG A 171 -11.72 -23.72 -7.42
C ARG A 171 -10.34 -24.29 -7.04
N ASN A 172 -9.79 -25.14 -7.90
CA ASN A 172 -8.46 -25.72 -7.71
C ASN A 172 -7.32 -24.85 -8.24
N GLU A 173 -7.63 -23.82 -9.02
CA GLU A 173 -6.61 -22.93 -9.57
C GLU A 173 -5.96 -22.11 -8.47
N ILE A 174 -4.64 -21.99 -8.58
CA ILE A 174 -3.80 -21.12 -7.76
C ILE A 174 -3.67 -19.78 -8.49
N LEU A 175 -4.05 -18.70 -7.85
CA LEU A 175 -3.91 -17.37 -8.41
C LEU A 175 -2.46 -16.90 -8.42
N LEU A 176 -2.00 -16.37 -9.54
CA LEU A 176 -0.78 -15.57 -9.59
C LEU A 176 -1.14 -14.10 -9.38
N SER A 177 -0.57 -13.48 -8.38
CA SER A 177 -0.82 -12.08 -8.05
C SER A 177 0.49 -11.28 -8.07
N PRO A 178 0.46 -9.98 -8.22
CA PRO A 178 -0.68 -9.08 -8.26
C PRO A 178 -1.46 -9.14 -9.57
N VAL A 179 -2.53 -8.35 -9.63
CA VAL A 179 -3.47 -8.30 -10.76
C VAL A 179 -2.80 -7.89 -12.09
N HIS A 180 -1.70 -7.13 -12.03
CA HIS A 180 -1.01 -6.60 -13.21
C HIS A 180 -0.01 -7.60 -13.80
N VAL A 181 -0.39 -8.24 -14.91
CA VAL A 181 0.39 -9.28 -15.60
C VAL A 181 1.79 -8.82 -16.02
N SER A 182 1.95 -7.56 -16.41
CA SER A 182 3.24 -7.00 -16.82
C SER A 182 4.34 -7.14 -15.76
N ASN A 183 3.96 -7.16 -14.50
CA ASN A 183 4.89 -7.25 -13.37
C ASN A 183 5.22 -8.72 -13.01
N ILE A 184 4.45 -9.66 -13.53
CA ILE A 184 4.66 -11.11 -13.33
C ILE A 184 5.51 -11.71 -14.45
N ALA A 185 5.57 -11.06 -15.62
CA ALA A 185 6.25 -11.58 -16.81
C ALA A 185 7.68 -12.10 -16.56
N PRO A 186 8.56 -11.44 -15.80
CA PRO A 186 9.89 -11.97 -15.50
C PRO A 186 9.84 -13.33 -14.81
N PHE A 187 8.88 -13.54 -13.89
CA PHE A 187 8.73 -14.81 -13.18
C PHE A 187 8.07 -15.88 -14.04
N THR A 188 7.05 -15.53 -14.81
CA THR A 188 6.40 -16.49 -15.71
C THR A 188 7.29 -16.91 -16.87
N SER A 189 8.22 -16.05 -17.31
CA SER A 189 9.25 -16.40 -18.29
C SER A 189 10.36 -17.26 -17.72
N VAL A 190 10.76 -17.04 -16.47
CA VAL A 190 11.78 -17.83 -15.77
C VAL A 190 11.18 -19.13 -15.22
N TYR A 191 9.96 -19.09 -14.74
CA TYR A 191 9.25 -20.22 -14.14
C TYR A 191 7.90 -20.42 -14.85
N ASP A 192 7.88 -21.26 -15.89
CA ASP A 192 6.63 -21.79 -16.44
C ASP A 192 5.99 -22.72 -15.38
N MET A 193 5.26 -22.15 -14.45
CA MET A 193 4.72 -22.82 -13.28
C MET A 193 3.84 -24.02 -13.64
N ASN A 194 3.04 -23.90 -14.67
CA ASN A 194 2.18 -25.01 -15.12
C ASN A 194 2.98 -26.18 -15.70
N SER A 195 3.98 -25.86 -16.53
CA SER A 195 4.86 -26.87 -17.12
C SER A 195 5.71 -27.57 -16.07
N GLN A 196 6.26 -26.82 -15.14
CA GLN A 196 7.07 -27.36 -14.04
C GLN A 196 6.23 -28.21 -13.07
N SER A 197 5.03 -27.75 -12.71
CA SER A 197 4.09 -28.52 -11.91
C SER A 197 3.84 -29.89 -12.53
N LYS A 198 3.51 -29.90 -13.84
CA LYS A 198 3.27 -31.15 -14.58
C LYS A 198 4.51 -32.05 -14.66
N LYS A 199 5.70 -31.49 -14.92
CA LYS A 199 6.97 -32.25 -14.99
C LYS A 199 7.30 -32.93 -13.67
N GLN A 200 6.89 -32.32 -12.53
CA GLN A 200 7.12 -32.86 -11.20
C GLN A 200 5.96 -33.76 -10.68
N GLY A 201 5.00 -34.08 -11.54
CA GLY A 201 3.90 -34.98 -11.22
C GLY A 201 2.75 -34.33 -10.41
N TYR A 202 2.75 -32.99 -10.32
CA TYR A 202 1.63 -32.26 -9.72
C TYR A 202 0.62 -31.81 -10.77
N ASN A 203 -0.63 -31.64 -10.37
CA ASN A 203 -1.72 -31.16 -11.23
C ASN A 203 -2.23 -29.77 -10.83
N TYR A 204 -1.31 -28.88 -10.41
CA TYR A 204 -1.68 -27.50 -10.14
C TYR A 204 -1.88 -26.72 -11.42
N ILE A 205 -2.91 -25.90 -11.41
CA ILE A 205 -3.19 -24.92 -12.49
C ILE A 205 -2.93 -23.54 -11.92
N PHE A 206 -1.93 -22.87 -12.43
CA PHE A 206 -1.63 -21.48 -12.09
C PHE A 206 -2.23 -20.56 -13.14
N SER A 207 -2.90 -19.50 -12.70
CA SER A 207 -3.56 -18.55 -13.58
C SER A 207 -3.43 -17.13 -13.02
N THR A 208 -3.24 -16.15 -13.89
CA THR A 208 -3.32 -14.74 -13.47
C THR A 208 -4.77 -14.35 -13.26
N ILE A 209 -5.01 -13.39 -12.37
CA ILE A 209 -6.37 -12.91 -12.09
C ILE A 209 -7.04 -12.43 -13.40
N LYS A 210 -6.30 -11.67 -14.23
CA LYS A 210 -6.82 -11.15 -15.50
C LYS A 210 -7.07 -12.22 -16.56
N SER A 211 -6.39 -13.36 -16.51
CA SER A 211 -6.65 -14.45 -17.48
C SER A 211 -7.96 -15.20 -17.19
N ILE A 212 -8.43 -15.14 -15.94
CA ILE A 212 -9.68 -15.77 -15.52
C ILE A 212 -10.84 -14.77 -15.55
N TYR A 213 -10.58 -13.54 -15.09
CA TYR A 213 -11.60 -12.53 -14.89
C TYR A 213 -11.26 -11.25 -15.67
N GLN A 214 -12.15 -10.83 -16.55
CA GLN A 214 -12.04 -9.53 -17.18
C GLN A 214 -12.27 -8.40 -16.15
N ASN A 215 -13.31 -8.55 -15.34
CA ASN A 215 -13.61 -7.75 -14.15
C ASN A 215 -13.88 -8.72 -13.00
N TYR A 216 -13.14 -8.63 -11.94
CA TYR A 216 -13.30 -9.49 -10.77
C TYR A 216 -13.99 -8.75 -9.63
N LYS A 217 -14.67 -9.54 -8.80
CA LYS A 217 -15.18 -9.12 -7.49
C LYS A 217 -14.41 -9.87 -6.40
N TYR A 218 -14.53 -9.42 -5.17
CA TYR A 218 -13.87 -10.09 -4.04
C TYR A 218 -14.38 -11.54 -3.86
N GLU A 219 -15.68 -11.77 -4.15
CA GLU A 219 -16.28 -13.11 -4.14
C GLU A 219 -15.59 -14.07 -5.11
N ASP A 220 -15.11 -13.57 -6.25
CA ASP A 220 -14.42 -14.39 -7.23
C ASP A 220 -13.07 -14.86 -6.71
N LEU A 221 -12.34 -13.98 -6.01
CA LEU A 221 -10.99 -14.27 -5.53
C LEU A 221 -10.98 -15.26 -4.36
N VAL A 222 -11.92 -15.14 -3.42
CA VAL A 222 -12.01 -16.04 -2.26
C VAL A 222 -12.41 -17.47 -2.59
N ASN A 223 -12.87 -17.70 -3.83
CA ASN A 223 -13.20 -19.02 -4.33
C ASN A 223 -11.96 -19.83 -4.77
N HIS A 224 -10.79 -19.21 -4.83
CA HIS A 224 -9.55 -19.88 -5.20
C HIS A 224 -8.82 -20.45 -3.99
N ARG A 225 -8.12 -21.56 -4.23
CA ARG A 225 -7.47 -22.34 -3.18
C ARG A 225 -6.32 -21.59 -2.49
N ALA A 226 -5.54 -20.85 -3.25
CA ALA A 226 -4.40 -20.06 -2.76
C ALA A 226 -3.98 -19.00 -3.76
N THR A 227 -3.09 -18.13 -3.34
CA THR A 227 -2.37 -17.20 -4.22
C THR A 227 -0.86 -17.36 -4.09
N VAL A 228 -0.15 -17.26 -5.20
CA VAL A 228 1.30 -17.08 -5.24
C VAL A 228 1.55 -15.61 -5.56
N LEU A 229 2.11 -14.90 -4.60
CA LEU A 229 2.44 -13.49 -4.75
C LEU A 229 3.85 -13.32 -5.32
N PHE A 230 3.97 -12.58 -6.39
CA PHE A 230 5.24 -12.05 -6.89
C PHE A 230 5.33 -10.56 -6.57
N PRO A 231 6.12 -10.16 -5.56
CA PRO A 231 6.17 -8.77 -5.16
C PRO A 231 6.72 -7.90 -6.30
N TYR A 232 6.00 -6.84 -6.64
CA TYR A 232 6.44 -5.80 -7.59
C TYR A 232 6.67 -4.46 -6.91
N SER A 233 6.40 -4.40 -5.62
CA SER A 233 6.59 -3.23 -4.78
C SER A 233 6.78 -3.69 -3.34
N VAL A 234 7.39 -2.86 -2.51
CA VAL A 234 7.54 -3.09 -1.06
C VAL A 234 6.19 -3.17 -0.35
N PHE A 235 5.16 -2.63 -0.98
CA PHE A 235 3.81 -2.54 -0.48
C PHE A 235 2.83 -2.32 -1.66
N SER A 236 1.67 -2.95 -1.65
CA SER A 236 0.56 -2.63 -2.57
C SER A 236 -0.78 -2.95 -1.93
N ILE A 237 -1.80 -2.16 -2.26
CA ILE A 237 -3.15 -2.34 -1.71
C ILE A 237 -3.75 -3.66 -2.15
N SER A 238 -3.60 -4.05 -3.41
CA SER A 238 -4.12 -5.32 -3.91
C SER A 238 -3.53 -6.55 -3.20
N MET A 239 -2.28 -6.49 -2.79
CA MET A 239 -1.64 -7.52 -1.98
C MET A 239 -2.27 -7.61 -0.58
N ILE A 240 -2.56 -6.45 0.01
CA ILE A 240 -3.20 -6.36 1.32
C ILE A 240 -4.65 -6.86 1.24
N GLU A 241 -5.40 -6.48 0.20
CA GLU A 241 -6.76 -6.96 -0.04
C GLU A 241 -6.82 -8.49 -0.10
N ILE A 242 -5.91 -9.11 -0.86
CA ILE A 242 -5.84 -10.58 -0.97
C ILE A 242 -5.53 -11.21 0.40
N TYR A 243 -4.59 -10.64 1.15
CA TYR A 243 -4.26 -11.12 2.49
C TYR A 243 -5.44 -10.96 3.46
N GLU A 244 -6.12 -9.83 3.44
CA GLU A 244 -7.26 -9.56 4.33
C GLU A 244 -8.53 -10.35 3.97
N MET A 245 -8.62 -10.87 2.75
CA MET A 245 -9.63 -11.87 2.38
C MET A 245 -9.31 -13.28 2.92
N ASN A 246 -8.19 -13.44 3.64
CA ASN A 246 -7.73 -14.68 4.25
C ASN A 246 -7.43 -15.79 3.22
N ILE A 247 -7.04 -15.42 2.01
CA ILE A 247 -6.60 -16.36 0.97
C ILE A 247 -5.17 -16.79 1.30
N PRO A 248 -4.87 -18.09 1.52
CA PRO A 248 -3.52 -18.56 1.78
C PRO A 248 -2.52 -18.06 0.77
N MET A 249 -1.46 -17.39 1.24
CA MET A 249 -0.52 -16.66 0.40
C MET A 249 0.86 -17.30 0.44
N PHE A 250 1.40 -17.60 -0.74
CA PHE A 250 2.75 -18.13 -0.96
C PHE A 250 3.61 -17.02 -1.56
N VAL A 251 4.76 -16.76 -0.95
CA VAL A 251 5.66 -15.67 -1.35
C VAL A 251 7.08 -16.21 -1.55
N PRO A 252 7.82 -15.76 -2.58
CA PRO A 252 9.23 -16.09 -2.69
C PRO A 252 9.97 -15.70 -1.42
N SER A 253 10.86 -16.57 -0.94
CA SER A 253 11.68 -16.26 0.23
C SER A 253 12.56 -15.04 -0.03
N LYS A 254 12.97 -14.37 1.03
CA LYS A 254 13.93 -13.26 0.97
C LYS A 254 15.21 -13.65 0.21
N ARG A 255 15.70 -14.88 0.43
CA ARG A 255 16.84 -15.42 -0.30
C ARG A 255 16.59 -15.45 -1.81
N LEU A 256 15.46 -16.04 -2.23
CA LEU A 256 15.11 -16.16 -3.63
C LEU A 256 14.91 -14.79 -4.31
N LEU A 257 14.30 -13.85 -3.63
CA LEU A 257 14.14 -12.47 -4.12
C LEU A 257 15.48 -11.78 -4.38
N LEU A 258 16.46 -11.98 -3.48
CA LEU A 258 17.81 -11.40 -3.62
C LEU A 258 18.66 -12.10 -4.69
N GLU A 259 18.51 -13.42 -4.84
CA GLU A 259 19.26 -14.21 -5.84
C GLU A 259 18.77 -13.94 -7.27
N THR A 260 17.47 -13.76 -7.46
CA THR A 260 16.86 -13.52 -8.77
C THR A 260 17.00 -12.07 -9.26
N GLY A 261 17.41 -11.15 -8.38
CA GLY A 261 17.54 -9.73 -8.71
C GLY A 261 16.22 -8.99 -8.91
N ILE A 262 15.09 -9.66 -8.68
CA ILE A 262 13.75 -9.05 -8.83
C ILE A 262 13.58 -7.86 -7.91
N MET A 263 14.22 -7.89 -6.75
CA MET A 263 14.17 -6.78 -5.82
C MET A 263 14.91 -5.53 -6.31
N ASN A 264 15.83 -5.67 -7.28
CA ASN A 264 16.44 -4.48 -7.89
C ASN A 264 15.38 -3.62 -8.59
N ASP A 265 14.44 -4.27 -9.25
CA ASP A 265 13.31 -3.57 -9.85
C ASP A 265 12.24 -3.22 -8.82
N VAL A 266 12.01 -4.02 -7.79
CA VAL A 266 10.96 -3.83 -6.79
C VAL A 266 11.33 -2.77 -5.76
N SER A 267 12.59 -2.67 -5.33
CA SER A 267 13.02 -1.66 -4.36
C SER A 267 12.99 -0.24 -4.94
N ILE A 268 13.22 -0.14 -6.25
CA ILE A 268 13.31 1.11 -7.00
C ILE A 268 12.03 1.34 -7.81
N TYR A 269 11.31 0.23 -8.06
CA TYR A 269 10.17 0.22 -8.95
C TYR A 269 9.09 1.16 -8.55
N PRO A 270 8.61 1.41 -9.62
CA PRO A 270 8.93 2.20 -10.81
C PRO A 270 8.25 3.48 -10.70
N CYS A 271 7.99 3.74 -9.50
CA CYS A 271 6.97 4.68 -9.37
C CYS A 271 7.44 6.00 -9.86
N TYR A 272 8.72 6.28 -10.01
CA TYR A 272 8.81 7.73 -10.16
C TYR A 272 10.22 8.32 -10.22
N GLY A 273 11.04 7.72 -10.99
CA GLY A 273 12.36 8.19 -11.31
C GLY A 273 13.34 7.04 -11.60
N SER A 274 14.43 7.33 -12.26
CA SER A 274 15.51 6.36 -12.39
C SER A 274 16.21 6.16 -11.04
N TYR A 275 16.96 5.07 -10.90
CA TYR A 275 17.84 4.87 -9.75
C TYR A 275 18.80 6.05 -9.54
N ASP A 276 19.33 6.60 -10.63
CA ASP A 276 20.25 7.73 -10.58
C ASP A 276 19.58 9.00 -10.02
N ASP A 277 18.30 9.21 -10.35
CA ASP A 277 17.53 10.33 -9.78
C ASP A 277 17.35 10.16 -8.27
N MET A 278 17.01 8.95 -7.83
CA MET A 278 16.81 8.65 -6.40
C MET A 278 18.13 8.73 -5.61
N LYS A 279 19.24 8.31 -6.19
CA LYS A 279 20.57 8.34 -5.56
C LYS A 279 21.00 9.77 -5.16
N ASN A 280 20.66 10.76 -5.96
CA ASN A 280 20.99 12.15 -5.67
C ASN A 280 20.18 12.72 -4.49
N MET A 281 19.07 12.11 -4.15
CA MET A 281 18.20 12.50 -3.02
C MET A 281 18.32 11.56 -1.82
N ASP A 282 19.18 10.57 -1.90
CA ASP A 282 19.42 9.60 -0.83
C ASP A 282 20.35 10.16 0.25
N ILE A 283 19.88 11.21 0.91
CA ILE A 283 20.59 11.87 2.01
C ILE A 283 19.82 11.56 3.29
N PRO A 284 20.27 10.56 4.08
CA PRO A 284 19.62 10.22 5.33
C PRO A 284 19.77 11.36 6.36
N HIS A 285 18.83 11.44 7.29
CA HIS A 285 19.00 12.32 8.45
C HIS A 285 20.25 11.94 9.25
N ALA A 286 20.96 12.92 9.79
CA ALA A 286 22.20 12.68 10.55
C ALA A 286 22.02 11.70 11.73
N ASP A 287 20.84 11.73 12.37
CA ASP A 287 20.48 10.84 13.48
C ASP A 287 19.58 9.67 13.03
N SER A 288 19.69 9.26 11.77
CA SER A 288 18.92 8.12 11.27
C SER A 288 19.18 6.85 12.09
N PRO A 289 18.13 6.09 12.48
CA PRO A 289 18.31 4.81 13.15
C PRO A 289 18.81 3.70 12.22
N HIS A 290 18.85 3.94 10.92
CA HIS A 290 19.22 2.96 9.90
C HIS A 290 20.53 3.33 9.22
N LYS A 291 21.44 2.35 9.11
CA LYS A 291 22.73 2.51 8.42
C LYS A 291 22.66 2.19 6.91
N PHE A 292 21.61 1.49 6.48
CA PHE A 292 21.43 1.05 5.11
C PHE A 292 20.44 1.93 4.38
N SER A 293 20.65 2.14 3.07
CA SER A 293 19.74 2.94 2.25
C SER A 293 18.55 2.11 1.74
N PRO A 294 17.32 2.62 1.89
CA PRO A 294 16.14 1.98 1.29
C PRO A 294 16.05 2.17 -0.23
N ASN A 295 16.86 3.06 -0.79
CA ASN A 295 16.89 3.40 -2.22
C ASN A 295 18.10 2.79 -2.93
N SER A 296 18.79 1.84 -2.32
CA SER A 296 19.95 1.15 -2.85
C SER A 296 19.58 -0.16 -3.57
N ILE A 297 20.40 -0.55 -4.56
CA ILE A 297 20.37 -1.88 -5.19
C ILE A 297 21.42 -2.82 -4.61
N ASN A 298 22.17 -2.38 -3.61
CA ASN A 298 23.15 -3.21 -2.92
C ASN A 298 22.41 -4.34 -2.17
N LYS A 299 22.94 -5.57 -2.27
CA LYS A 299 22.31 -6.74 -1.65
C LYS A 299 22.21 -6.64 -0.12
N GLU A 300 23.14 -5.98 0.56
CA GLU A 300 23.08 -5.80 2.02
C GLU A 300 21.93 -4.85 2.39
N ASP A 301 21.82 -3.74 1.68
CA ASP A 301 20.76 -2.74 1.88
C ASP A 301 19.39 -3.36 1.59
N LEU A 302 19.27 -4.03 0.45
CA LEU A 302 18.04 -4.74 0.07
C LEU A 302 17.66 -5.81 1.11
N ASN A 303 18.65 -6.61 1.54
CA ASN A 303 18.43 -7.64 2.54
C ASN A 303 17.91 -7.05 3.87
N TYR A 304 18.43 -5.89 4.28
CA TYR A 304 17.98 -5.21 5.47
C TYR A 304 16.56 -4.65 5.32
N TRP A 305 16.30 -3.93 4.23
CA TRP A 305 15.02 -3.27 4.02
C TRP A 305 13.87 -4.21 3.68
N LEU A 306 14.16 -5.41 3.15
CA LEU A 306 13.16 -6.45 2.94
C LEU A 306 12.44 -6.87 4.23
N ASP A 307 13.09 -6.77 5.39
CA ASP A 307 12.47 -7.14 6.68
C ASP A 307 11.29 -6.23 7.06
N PHE A 308 11.21 -5.05 6.47
CA PHE A 308 10.13 -4.11 6.71
C PHE A 308 9.00 -4.18 5.67
N THR A 309 9.18 -4.93 4.57
CA THR A 309 8.16 -5.05 3.52
C THR A 309 6.90 -5.73 4.04
N TYR A 310 5.75 -5.38 3.45
CA TYR A 310 4.48 -5.93 3.87
C TYR A 310 4.47 -7.46 3.90
N PHE A 311 4.96 -8.10 2.86
CA PHE A 311 4.97 -9.55 2.71
C PHE A 311 5.97 -10.27 3.64
N ASN A 312 6.93 -9.57 4.24
CA ASN A 312 7.83 -10.13 5.25
C ASN A 312 7.41 -9.78 6.69
N THR A 313 6.50 -8.84 6.88
CA THR A 313 5.98 -8.46 8.21
C THR A 313 4.67 -9.16 8.57
N LYS A 314 4.02 -9.81 7.62
CA LYS A 314 2.77 -10.53 7.85
C LYS A 314 3.02 -11.96 8.31
N GLU A 315 2.30 -12.36 9.36
CA GLU A 315 2.29 -13.73 9.84
C GLU A 315 1.50 -14.64 8.88
N ASN A 316 1.67 -15.94 9.01
CA ASN A 316 0.94 -16.96 8.23
C ASN A 316 1.13 -16.88 6.70
N VAL A 317 2.09 -16.12 6.21
CA VAL A 317 2.58 -16.18 4.83
C VAL A 317 3.50 -17.39 4.69
N ILE A 318 3.39 -18.12 3.59
CA ILE A 318 4.18 -19.33 3.31
C ILE A 318 5.29 -18.96 2.33
N TYR A 319 6.54 -18.95 2.80
CA TYR A 319 7.68 -18.66 1.95
C TYR A 319 8.15 -19.89 1.19
N TRP A 320 8.60 -19.70 -0.04
CA TRP A 320 9.16 -20.77 -0.88
C TRP A 320 10.48 -20.35 -1.53
N ASP A 321 11.38 -21.33 -1.74
CA ASP A 321 12.77 -21.12 -2.16
C ASP A 321 13.07 -21.60 -3.59
N SER A 322 12.19 -22.41 -4.16
CA SER A 322 12.27 -22.90 -5.53
C SER A 322 10.88 -23.36 -6.00
N PRO A 323 10.66 -23.56 -7.30
CA PRO A 323 9.40 -24.15 -7.78
C PRO A 323 9.09 -25.50 -7.12
N GLU A 324 10.09 -26.35 -6.91
CA GLU A 324 9.95 -27.65 -6.24
C GLU A 324 9.45 -27.50 -4.80
N ASP A 325 10.04 -26.55 -4.08
CA ASP A 325 9.66 -26.23 -2.71
C ASP A 325 8.23 -25.64 -2.67
N LEU A 326 7.88 -24.79 -3.62
CA LEU A 326 6.51 -24.27 -3.74
C LEU A 326 5.49 -25.40 -3.91
N PHE A 327 5.73 -26.33 -4.85
CA PHE A 327 4.80 -27.42 -5.11
C PHE A 327 4.70 -28.38 -3.92
N SER A 328 5.81 -28.67 -3.26
CA SER A 328 5.83 -29.45 -2.04
C SER A 328 4.99 -28.80 -0.93
N LYS A 329 5.17 -27.49 -0.73
CA LYS A 329 4.41 -26.70 0.25
C LYS A 329 2.93 -26.60 -0.10
N LEU A 330 2.59 -26.39 -1.37
CA LEU A 330 1.20 -26.42 -1.83
C LEU A 330 0.55 -27.79 -1.53
N ASN A 331 1.28 -28.88 -1.69
CA ASN A 331 0.78 -30.22 -1.47
C ASN A 331 0.59 -30.54 0.03
N SER A 332 1.45 -30.01 0.89
CA SER A 332 1.45 -30.30 2.34
C SER A 332 0.65 -29.31 3.19
N THR A 333 0.23 -28.18 2.62
CA THR A 333 -0.45 -27.12 3.36
C THR A 333 -1.91 -27.44 3.63
N ASN A 334 -2.32 -27.29 4.89
CA ASN A 334 -3.73 -27.23 5.26
C ASN A 334 -4.24 -25.79 5.08
N PHE A 335 -4.85 -25.52 3.93
CA PHE A 335 -5.28 -24.18 3.54
C PHE A 335 -6.33 -23.58 4.48
N ASP A 336 -7.28 -24.36 4.95
CA ASP A 336 -8.33 -23.90 5.88
C ASP A 336 -7.72 -23.42 7.19
N LYS A 337 -6.75 -24.19 7.72
CA LYS A 337 -6.04 -23.81 8.95
C LYS A 337 -5.20 -22.56 8.77
N VAL A 338 -4.57 -22.38 7.61
CA VAL A 338 -3.81 -21.13 7.29
C VAL A 338 -4.77 -19.97 7.19
N SER A 339 -5.87 -20.11 6.46
CA SER A 339 -6.90 -19.06 6.32
C SER A 339 -7.49 -18.66 7.68
N GLU A 340 -7.78 -19.59 8.56
CA GLU A 340 -8.27 -19.30 9.92
C GLU A 340 -7.25 -18.48 10.74
N LYS A 341 -5.97 -18.83 10.66
CA LYS A 341 -4.91 -18.06 11.34
C LYS A 341 -4.79 -16.64 10.77
N MET A 342 -4.84 -16.50 9.44
CA MET A 342 -4.83 -15.18 8.78
C MET A 342 -6.03 -14.35 9.23
N LYS A 343 -7.22 -14.96 9.33
CA LYS A 343 -8.42 -14.28 9.82
C LYS A 343 -8.22 -13.71 11.21
N ASN A 344 -7.70 -14.50 12.14
CA ASN A 344 -7.45 -14.07 13.52
C ASN A 344 -6.43 -12.91 13.58
N GLU A 345 -5.37 -12.97 12.77
CA GLU A 345 -4.40 -11.88 12.65
C GLU A 345 -5.05 -10.61 12.09
N ASN A 346 -5.85 -10.73 11.03
CA ASN A 346 -6.53 -9.60 10.41
C ASN A 346 -7.53 -8.94 11.37
N GLU A 347 -8.26 -9.69 12.18
CA GLU A 347 -9.16 -9.14 13.21
C GLU A 347 -8.40 -8.33 14.27
N LEU A 348 -7.25 -8.84 14.73
CA LEU A 348 -6.37 -8.11 15.65
C LEU A 348 -5.81 -6.84 15.01
N HIS A 349 -5.35 -6.95 13.76
CA HIS A 349 -4.83 -5.82 13.02
C HIS A 349 -5.90 -4.73 12.83
N ARG A 350 -7.10 -5.09 12.39
CA ARG A 350 -8.24 -4.17 12.24
C ARG A 350 -8.56 -3.45 13.55
N THR A 351 -8.62 -4.17 14.65
CA THR A 351 -8.86 -3.59 15.97
C THR A 351 -7.78 -2.58 16.35
N LYS A 352 -6.50 -2.95 16.17
CA LYS A 352 -5.36 -2.05 16.42
C LYS A 352 -5.46 -0.78 15.58
N GLN A 353 -5.77 -0.92 14.30
CA GLN A 353 -5.84 0.24 13.40
C GLN A 353 -7.02 1.17 13.72
N LEU A 354 -8.16 0.66 14.13
CA LEU A 354 -9.26 1.51 14.61
C LEU A 354 -8.85 2.30 15.87
N ILE A 355 -8.13 1.67 16.80
CA ILE A 355 -7.61 2.37 17.99
C ILE A 355 -6.61 3.47 17.54
N ASN A 356 -5.73 3.19 16.60
CA ASN A 356 -4.78 4.17 16.10
C ASN A 356 -5.49 5.37 15.43
N TRP A 357 -6.47 5.12 14.58
CA TRP A 357 -7.29 6.18 13.98
C TRP A 357 -8.03 7.01 15.04
N LYS A 358 -8.62 6.36 16.03
CA LYS A 358 -9.29 7.04 17.15
C LYS A 358 -8.31 7.95 17.91
N ASN A 359 -7.14 7.42 18.30
CA ASN A 359 -6.13 8.18 19.02
C ASN A 359 -5.59 9.36 18.20
N LEU A 360 -5.52 9.23 16.87
CA LEU A 360 -5.16 10.35 15.99
C LEU A 360 -6.22 11.45 16.05
N LEU A 361 -7.49 11.09 15.91
CA LEU A 361 -8.60 12.06 15.91
C LEU A 361 -8.81 12.72 17.28
N GLU A 362 -8.51 12.02 18.37
CA GLU A 362 -8.55 12.58 19.72
C GLU A 362 -7.55 13.72 19.95
N ARG A 363 -6.49 13.82 19.14
CA ARG A 363 -5.58 14.97 19.17
C ARG A 363 -6.22 16.27 18.66
N PHE A 364 -7.37 16.19 18.03
CA PHE A 364 -8.12 17.32 17.51
C PHE A 364 -9.16 17.87 18.51
N ASN A 365 -9.33 17.22 19.65
CA ASN A 365 -10.20 17.64 20.73
C ASN A 365 -9.38 18.32 21.83
#